data_6890f10e52265887ab6661c14dfc50e5
#
_entry.id   6890f10e52265887ab6661c14dfc50e5
#
_cell.length_a   1.000
_cell.length_b   1.000
_cell.length_c   1.000
_cell.angle_alpha   90.00
_cell.angle_beta   90.00
_cell.angle_gamma   90.00
#
_symmetry.space_group_name_H-M   'P 1'
#
loop_
_entity.id
_entity.type
_entity.pdbx_description
1 polymer ?
#
loop_
_entity_poly.entity_id
_entity_poly.type
_entity_poly.pdbx_seq_one_letter_code
_entity_poly.pdbx_strand_id
1 'polypeptide(L)'
;MSLYAISDLHLSLGTEKSMEIFPGWENYIYLLEKNWKATVKKEDTVIICGDISWAMRIDEAFKDFEFLNSLPGEKILLKGNHDYWWSTNKKIEDFFKKNKFENFKILHNNCIEAQGYAICGARGWTTKTKDEHDDKMVNRELIRLDLSLKSCKNNKIPKIVCLHYPPVYFNETTKIIDFLHDNKIKYCYYGHIHSKDSSKYISSQVVRGIKCELVSCDYLRFKPKLVDI
;
A
#
# COMPACT_ATOMS: atom_id res chain seq x y z
N MET A 1 -4.27 1.80 -20.39
CA MET A 1 -3.53 1.19 -19.26
C MET A 1 -3.43 2.24 -18.18
N SER A 2 -3.94 1.91 -17.00
CA SER A 2 -4.07 2.86 -15.87
C SER A 2 -3.41 2.30 -14.62
N LEU A 3 -2.98 3.17 -13.73
CA LEU A 3 -2.46 2.84 -12.41
C LEU A 3 -3.49 3.19 -11.35
N TYR A 4 -3.74 2.28 -10.43
CA TYR A 4 -4.64 2.48 -9.30
C TYR A 4 -3.91 2.24 -7.99
N ALA A 5 -4.45 2.78 -6.89
CA ALA A 5 -3.97 2.54 -5.54
C ALA A 5 -5.15 2.21 -4.60
N ILE A 6 -4.91 1.30 -3.68
CA ILE A 6 -5.80 0.93 -2.59
C ILE A 6 -4.95 0.39 -1.42
N SER A 7 -5.49 0.32 -0.23
CA SER A 7 -4.80 -0.22 0.95
C SER A 7 -5.78 -0.83 1.94
N ASP A 8 -5.25 -1.52 2.94
CA ASP A 8 -6.01 -1.99 4.11
C ASP A 8 -7.18 -2.91 3.74
N LEU A 9 -6.92 -3.88 2.86
CA LEU A 9 -7.94 -4.84 2.41
C LEU A 9 -8.39 -5.77 3.53
N HIS A 10 -7.50 -6.05 4.48
CA HIS A 10 -7.77 -6.89 5.65
C HIS A 10 -8.52 -8.18 5.31
N LEU A 11 -8.10 -8.84 4.22
CA LEU A 11 -8.70 -10.09 3.80
C LEU A 11 -8.53 -11.18 4.88
N SER A 12 -9.52 -12.03 5.01
CA SER A 12 -9.55 -13.10 6.01
C SER A 12 -10.29 -14.35 5.52
N LEU A 13 -10.25 -14.59 4.20
CA LEU A 13 -10.96 -15.72 3.58
C LEU A 13 -10.41 -17.09 4.02
N GLY A 14 -9.16 -17.13 4.49
CA GLY A 14 -8.50 -18.29 5.04
C GLY A 14 -8.45 -18.35 6.58
N THR A 15 -8.98 -17.33 7.27
CA THR A 15 -8.92 -17.19 8.73
C THR A 15 -10.26 -16.74 9.30
N GLU A 16 -10.44 -16.83 10.62
CA GLU A 16 -11.70 -16.44 11.31
C GLU A 16 -11.68 -14.98 11.81
N LYS A 17 -10.96 -14.08 11.12
CA LYS A 17 -10.79 -12.67 11.53
C LYS A 17 -11.54 -11.71 10.58
N SER A 18 -12.86 -11.87 10.46
CA SER A 18 -13.64 -11.00 9.56
C SER A 18 -13.67 -9.55 10.04
N MET A 19 -13.53 -8.62 9.10
CA MET A 19 -13.73 -7.18 9.32
C MET A 19 -15.20 -6.80 9.42
N GLU A 20 -16.15 -7.68 9.09
CA GLU A 20 -17.59 -7.40 9.13
C GLU A 20 -18.15 -7.10 10.53
N ILE A 21 -17.36 -7.39 11.57
CA ILE A 21 -17.69 -6.97 12.95
C ILE A 21 -17.59 -5.45 13.16
N PHE A 22 -16.97 -4.72 12.26
CA PHE A 22 -16.81 -3.28 12.36
C PHE A 22 -17.84 -2.55 11.48
N PRO A 23 -18.49 -1.49 11.98
CA PRO A 23 -19.42 -0.70 11.19
C PRO A 23 -18.80 -0.16 9.92
N GLY A 24 -19.50 -0.32 8.79
CA GLY A 24 -19.03 0.10 7.47
C GLY A 24 -18.22 -0.94 6.70
N TRP A 25 -18.05 -2.15 7.28
CA TRP A 25 -17.37 -3.28 6.62
C TRP A 25 -18.32 -4.40 6.21
N GLU A 26 -19.63 -4.20 6.33
CA GLU A 26 -20.63 -5.17 5.96
C GLU A 26 -20.53 -5.54 4.47
N ASN A 27 -20.44 -6.84 4.17
CA ASN A 27 -20.28 -7.35 2.79
C ASN A 27 -19.06 -6.79 2.03
N TYR A 28 -18.00 -6.40 2.74
CA TYR A 28 -16.86 -5.68 2.14
C TYR A 28 -16.16 -6.49 1.04
N ILE A 29 -16.06 -7.81 1.13
CA ILE A 29 -15.47 -8.68 0.11
C ILE A 29 -16.25 -8.55 -1.20
N TYR A 30 -17.59 -8.63 -1.14
CA TYR A 30 -18.44 -8.45 -2.32
C TYR A 30 -18.31 -7.04 -2.91
N LEU A 31 -18.29 -6.01 -2.06
CA LEU A 31 -18.13 -4.63 -2.51
C LEU A 31 -16.78 -4.41 -3.17
N LEU A 32 -15.70 -4.94 -2.58
CA LEU A 32 -14.36 -4.88 -3.14
C LEU A 32 -14.29 -5.56 -4.51
N GLU A 33 -14.79 -6.78 -4.61
CA GLU A 33 -14.81 -7.53 -5.88
C GLU A 33 -15.59 -6.79 -6.96
N LYS A 34 -16.82 -6.38 -6.66
CA LYS A 34 -17.70 -5.65 -7.58
C LYS A 34 -17.06 -4.36 -8.07
N ASN A 35 -16.56 -3.54 -7.16
CA ASN A 35 -15.98 -2.23 -7.50
C ASN A 35 -14.66 -2.39 -8.23
N TRP A 36 -13.83 -3.38 -7.84
CA TRP A 36 -12.58 -3.69 -8.54
C TRP A 36 -12.84 -4.10 -9.99
N LYS A 37 -13.72 -5.08 -10.22
CA LYS A 37 -14.08 -5.55 -11.58
C LYS A 37 -14.73 -4.45 -12.44
N ALA A 38 -15.46 -3.52 -11.84
CA ALA A 38 -16.06 -2.39 -12.54
C ALA A 38 -15.04 -1.29 -12.89
N THR A 39 -13.88 -1.25 -12.23
CA THR A 39 -12.92 -0.13 -12.32
C THR A 39 -11.64 -0.53 -13.03
N VAL A 40 -11.08 -1.70 -12.69
CA VAL A 40 -9.77 -2.17 -13.14
C VAL A 40 -9.92 -3.12 -14.32
N LYS A 41 -9.11 -2.95 -15.35
CA LYS A 41 -9.02 -3.82 -16.51
C LYS A 41 -7.82 -4.78 -16.40
N LYS A 42 -7.77 -5.78 -17.24
CA LYS A 42 -6.69 -6.80 -17.25
C LYS A 42 -5.30 -6.18 -17.45
N GLU A 43 -5.19 -5.15 -18.26
CA GLU A 43 -3.96 -4.45 -18.60
C GLU A 43 -3.53 -3.37 -17.61
N ASP A 44 -4.35 -3.10 -16.58
CA ASP A 44 -4.07 -2.10 -15.56
C ASP A 44 -3.19 -2.65 -14.44
N THR A 45 -2.69 -1.75 -13.59
CA THR A 45 -1.90 -2.10 -12.40
C THR A 45 -2.53 -1.49 -11.16
N VAL A 46 -2.59 -2.23 -10.07
CA VAL A 46 -3.10 -1.76 -8.77
C VAL A 46 -2.02 -1.90 -7.71
N ILE A 47 -1.69 -0.79 -7.04
CA ILE A 47 -0.80 -0.80 -5.89
C ILE A 47 -1.64 -1.05 -4.64
N ILE A 48 -1.25 -2.05 -3.84
CA ILE A 48 -1.86 -2.33 -2.55
C ILE A 48 -0.89 -1.87 -1.46
N CYS A 49 -1.21 -0.75 -0.81
CA CYS A 49 -0.33 -0.06 0.13
C CYS A 49 -0.34 -0.66 1.55
N GLY A 50 -0.35 -1.99 1.65
CA GLY A 50 -0.24 -2.72 2.91
C GLY A 50 -1.57 -3.15 3.52
N ASP A 51 -1.45 -3.92 4.59
CA ASP A 51 -2.55 -4.56 5.34
C ASP A 51 -3.47 -5.35 4.41
N ILE A 52 -2.86 -6.32 3.72
CA ILE A 52 -3.50 -7.11 2.67
C ILE A 52 -4.34 -8.22 3.29
N SER A 53 -3.77 -8.96 4.25
CA SER A 53 -4.38 -10.16 4.83
C SER A 53 -4.12 -10.27 6.33
N TRP A 54 -5.12 -10.76 7.07
CA TRP A 54 -5.02 -11.10 8.50
C TRP A 54 -4.31 -12.41 8.80
N ALA A 55 -3.84 -13.13 7.79
CA ALA A 55 -3.09 -14.36 7.97
C ALA A 55 -1.82 -14.13 8.80
N MET A 56 -1.49 -15.10 9.65
CA MET A 56 -0.26 -15.08 10.45
C MET A 56 0.93 -15.66 9.68
N ARG A 57 0.67 -16.56 8.73
CA ARG A 57 1.67 -17.23 7.89
C ARG A 57 1.24 -17.19 6.42
N ILE A 58 2.20 -17.30 5.52
CA ILE A 58 1.96 -17.21 4.08
C ILE A 58 1.02 -18.30 3.54
N ASP A 59 1.08 -19.49 4.10
CA ASP A 59 0.22 -20.62 3.73
C ASP A 59 -1.25 -20.39 4.13
N GLU A 60 -1.50 -19.69 5.24
CA GLU A 60 -2.85 -19.30 5.68
C GLU A 60 -3.46 -18.22 4.76
N ALA A 61 -2.63 -17.41 4.10
CA ALA A 61 -3.07 -16.36 3.16
C ALA A 61 -3.49 -16.90 1.78
N PHE A 62 -3.47 -18.22 1.57
CA PHE A 62 -3.74 -18.82 0.26
C PHE A 62 -5.08 -18.34 -0.34
N LYS A 63 -6.18 -18.41 0.41
CA LYS A 63 -7.50 -18.02 -0.08
C LYS A 63 -7.59 -16.51 -0.38
N ASP A 64 -6.88 -15.68 0.38
CA ASP A 64 -6.81 -14.24 0.16
C ASP A 64 -6.08 -13.93 -1.14
N PHE A 65 -4.95 -14.60 -1.41
CA PHE A 65 -4.22 -14.46 -2.66
C PHE A 65 -4.93 -15.11 -3.85
N GLU A 66 -5.63 -16.22 -3.67
CA GLU A 66 -6.49 -16.81 -4.70
C GLU A 66 -7.58 -15.82 -5.12
N PHE A 67 -8.25 -15.20 -4.17
CA PHE A 67 -9.23 -14.15 -4.43
C PHE A 67 -8.61 -12.97 -5.18
N LEU A 68 -7.49 -12.41 -4.69
CA LEU A 68 -6.80 -11.30 -5.38
C LEU A 68 -6.31 -11.69 -6.77
N ASN A 69 -5.86 -12.94 -6.97
CA ASN A 69 -5.42 -13.42 -8.27
C ASN A 69 -6.58 -13.52 -9.28
N SER A 70 -7.81 -13.76 -8.80
CA SER A 70 -9.01 -13.78 -9.65
C SER A 70 -9.44 -12.40 -10.16
N LEU A 71 -9.01 -11.33 -9.48
CA LEU A 71 -9.33 -9.95 -9.86
C LEU A 71 -8.44 -9.46 -11.01
N PRO A 72 -8.96 -8.61 -11.92
CA PRO A 72 -8.19 -8.13 -13.06
C PRO A 72 -7.02 -7.20 -12.63
N GLY A 73 -6.05 -7.07 -13.53
CA GLY A 73 -4.88 -6.22 -13.39
C GLY A 73 -3.72 -6.88 -12.63
N GLU A 74 -2.51 -6.34 -12.80
CA GLU A 74 -1.33 -6.70 -12.02
C GLU A 74 -1.38 -6.02 -10.64
N LYS A 75 -0.97 -6.71 -9.58
CA LYS A 75 -0.94 -6.16 -8.21
C LYS A 75 0.48 -5.95 -7.74
N ILE A 76 0.78 -4.74 -7.27
CA ILE A 76 2.03 -4.39 -6.61
C ILE A 76 1.77 -4.35 -5.10
N LEU A 77 2.44 -5.23 -4.36
CA LEU A 77 2.20 -5.44 -2.95
C LEU A 77 3.24 -4.72 -2.10
N LEU A 78 2.79 -3.85 -1.21
CA LEU A 78 3.59 -3.26 -0.14
C LEU A 78 3.21 -3.90 1.20
N LYS A 79 4.16 -4.02 2.12
CA LYS A 79 3.91 -4.56 3.46
C LYS A 79 3.24 -3.53 4.37
N GLY A 80 2.14 -3.91 5.03
CA GLY A 80 1.55 -3.17 6.15
C GLY A 80 2.01 -3.66 7.54
N ASN A 81 1.36 -3.18 8.59
CA ASN A 81 1.69 -3.60 9.95
C ASN A 81 0.97 -4.89 10.38
N HIS A 82 -0.16 -5.20 9.78
CA HIS A 82 -0.92 -6.43 10.03
C HIS A 82 -0.56 -7.56 9.06
N ASP A 83 0.31 -7.35 8.08
CA ASP A 83 0.81 -8.40 7.19
C ASP A 83 1.85 -9.29 7.92
N TYR A 84 1.40 -10.05 8.94
CA TYR A 84 2.25 -10.95 9.71
C TYR A 84 2.77 -12.12 8.88
N TRP A 85 2.03 -12.55 7.85
CA TRP A 85 2.40 -13.56 6.87
C TRP A 85 3.64 -13.19 6.04
N TRP A 86 3.97 -11.88 5.98
CA TRP A 86 5.06 -11.38 5.16
C TRP A 86 6.40 -11.92 5.58
N SER A 87 7.06 -12.60 4.67
CA SER A 87 8.36 -13.25 4.85
C SER A 87 9.45 -12.60 3.96
N THR A 88 10.49 -13.33 3.62
CA THR A 88 11.48 -12.88 2.62
C THR A 88 10.84 -12.86 1.23
N ASN A 89 11.30 -11.95 0.36
CA ASN A 89 10.78 -11.86 -1.02
C ASN A 89 10.81 -13.22 -1.71
N LYS A 90 11.94 -13.94 -1.59
CA LYS A 90 12.08 -15.28 -2.17
C LYS A 90 10.98 -16.25 -1.71
N LYS A 91 10.68 -16.31 -0.42
CA LYS A 91 9.63 -17.22 0.08
C LYS A 91 8.25 -16.83 -0.44
N ILE A 92 7.98 -15.53 -0.59
CA ILE A 92 6.70 -15.05 -1.12
C ILE A 92 6.61 -15.36 -2.62
N GLU A 93 7.68 -15.13 -3.39
CA GLU A 93 7.76 -15.46 -4.80
C GLU A 93 7.63 -16.98 -5.06
N ASP A 94 8.29 -17.80 -4.23
CA ASP A 94 8.18 -19.26 -4.30
C ASP A 94 6.74 -19.72 -4.01
N PHE A 95 6.06 -19.09 -3.06
CA PHE A 95 4.64 -19.34 -2.76
C PHE A 95 3.74 -18.96 -3.95
N PHE A 96 3.93 -17.80 -4.56
CA PHE A 96 3.16 -17.38 -5.73
C PHE A 96 3.40 -18.34 -6.92
N LYS A 97 4.66 -18.68 -7.18
CA LYS A 97 5.00 -19.64 -8.26
C LYS A 97 4.38 -21.02 -8.03
N LYS A 98 4.47 -21.56 -6.81
CA LYS A 98 3.88 -22.85 -6.45
C LYS A 98 2.37 -22.89 -6.71
N ASN A 99 1.66 -21.78 -6.43
CA ASN A 99 0.22 -21.69 -6.55
C ASN A 99 -0.25 -21.11 -7.89
N LYS A 100 0.68 -20.84 -8.84
CA LYS A 100 0.39 -20.27 -10.17
C LYS A 100 -0.28 -18.88 -10.07
N PHE A 101 0.10 -18.11 -9.09
CA PHE A 101 -0.31 -16.70 -8.95
C PHE A 101 0.68 -15.83 -9.72
N GLU A 102 0.33 -15.40 -10.92
CA GLU A 102 1.27 -14.79 -11.87
C GLU A 102 1.19 -13.25 -11.93
N ASN A 103 0.19 -12.66 -11.29
CA ASN A 103 -0.10 -11.24 -11.40
C ASN A 103 0.28 -10.41 -10.16
N PHE A 104 1.29 -10.86 -9.40
CA PHE A 104 1.80 -10.16 -8.23
C PHE A 104 3.26 -9.74 -8.38
N LYS A 105 3.56 -8.52 -7.92
CA LYS A 105 4.92 -7.99 -7.73
C LYS A 105 5.10 -7.49 -6.30
N ILE A 106 6.30 -7.60 -5.76
CA ILE A 106 6.62 -7.21 -4.39
C ILE A 106 7.39 -5.89 -4.41
N LEU A 107 6.84 -4.87 -3.76
CA LEU A 107 7.50 -3.59 -3.53
C LEU A 107 8.18 -3.61 -2.16
N HIS A 108 9.48 -3.91 -2.14
CA HIS A 108 10.26 -4.02 -0.92
C HIS A 108 11.72 -3.63 -1.14
N ASN A 109 12.06 -2.38 -0.82
CA ASN A 109 13.38 -1.78 -1.05
C ASN A 109 13.80 -1.74 -2.54
N ASN A 110 12.85 -1.78 -3.45
CA ASN A 110 13.03 -1.73 -4.89
C ASN A 110 12.10 -0.69 -5.51
N CYS A 111 12.31 -0.43 -6.80
CA CYS A 111 11.42 0.37 -7.63
C CYS A 111 10.79 -0.53 -8.69
N ILE A 112 9.49 -0.36 -8.92
CA ILE A 112 8.76 -1.07 -9.97
C ILE A 112 8.28 -0.06 -10.99
N GLU A 113 8.67 -0.22 -12.24
CA GLU A 113 8.18 0.60 -13.34
C GLU A 113 6.89 -0.02 -13.90
N ALA A 114 5.80 0.71 -13.86
CA ALA A 114 4.51 0.32 -14.41
C ALA A 114 3.69 1.53 -14.83
N GLN A 115 2.93 1.40 -15.92
CA GLN A 115 1.98 2.39 -16.42
C GLN A 115 2.57 3.80 -16.61
N GLY A 116 3.86 3.90 -16.93
CA GLY A 116 4.55 5.18 -17.12
C GLY A 116 5.06 5.83 -15.83
N TYR A 117 5.00 5.15 -14.70
CA TYR A 117 5.47 5.63 -13.40
C TYR A 117 6.57 4.75 -12.82
N ALA A 118 7.48 5.36 -12.05
CA ALA A 118 8.41 4.67 -11.17
C ALA A 118 7.80 4.61 -9.75
N ILE A 119 7.35 3.43 -9.36
CA ILE A 119 6.67 3.17 -8.10
C ILE A 119 7.71 2.77 -7.06
N CYS A 120 7.88 3.61 -6.05
CA CYS A 120 8.79 3.42 -4.92
C CYS A 120 7.99 3.32 -3.62
N GLY A 121 8.57 2.73 -2.59
CA GLY A 121 7.86 2.67 -1.32
C GLY A 121 8.60 1.97 -0.20
N ALA A 122 8.07 2.19 0.98
CA ALA A 122 8.41 1.50 2.22
C ALA A 122 7.17 1.41 3.11
N ARG A 123 7.24 0.62 4.19
CA ARG A 123 6.11 0.57 5.12
C ARG A 123 5.85 1.94 5.77
N GLY A 124 6.89 2.72 6.01
CA GLY A 124 6.81 3.93 6.81
C GLY A 124 6.73 3.63 8.31
N TRP A 125 6.62 4.67 9.11
CA TRP A 125 6.45 4.59 10.56
C TRP A 125 5.76 5.82 11.12
N THR A 126 4.97 5.64 12.19
CA THR A 126 4.33 6.74 12.89
C THR A 126 5.20 7.18 14.08
N THR A 127 5.31 8.48 14.29
CA THR A 127 6.04 9.05 15.43
C THR A 127 5.07 9.50 16.52
N LYS A 128 4.27 8.58 17.07
CA LYS A 128 3.24 8.91 18.07
C LYS A 128 3.85 9.38 19.40
N THR A 129 4.94 8.74 19.81
CA THR A 129 5.56 8.96 21.12
C THR A 129 6.74 9.92 21.07
N LYS A 130 7.32 10.15 19.89
CA LYS A 130 8.53 10.95 19.68
C LYS A 130 9.72 10.51 20.59
N ASP A 131 9.80 9.21 20.85
CA ASP A 131 10.87 8.61 21.66
C ASP A 131 12.02 8.05 20.77
N GLU A 132 13.09 7.60 21.42
CA GLU A 132 14.26 7.02 20.74
C GLU A 132 13.91 5.80 19.87
N HIS A 133 12.91 5.01 20.25
CA HIS A 133 12.47 3.85 19.47
C HIS A 133 11.82 4.30 18.17
N ASP A 134 10.92 5.28 18.22
CA ASP A 134 10.28 5.85 17.05
C ASP A 134 11.32 6.46 16.10
N ASP A 135 12.31 7.18 16.61
CA ASP A 135 13.39 7.73 15.80
C ASP A 135 14.23 6.66 15.08
N LYS A 136 14.58 5.57 15.75
CA LYS A 136 15.28 4.43 15.13
C LYS A 136 14.44 3.79 14.03
N MET A 137 13.13 3.65 14.26
CA MET A 137 12.22 3.06 13.27
C MET A 137 12.05 3.96 12.05
N VAL A 138 11.86 5.28 12.26
CA VAL A 138 11.80 6.25 11.15
C VAL A 138 13.08 6.23 10.33
N ASN A 139 14.25 6.27 10.98
CA ASN A 139 15.53 6.23 10.26
C ASN A 139 15.69 4.96 9.42
N ARG A 140 15.25 3.81 9.92
CA ARG A 140 15.24 2.56 9.17
C ARG A 140 14.33 2.64 7.92
N GLU A 141 13.14 3.24 8.07
CA GLU A 141 12.23 3.40 6.95
C GLU A 141 12.75 4.42 5.92
N LEU A 142 13.44 5.48 6.36
CA LEU A 142 14.14 6.41 5.45
C LEU A 142 15.23 5.71 4.63
N ILE A 143 16.02 4.83 5.24
CA ILE A 143 17.02 4.01 4.52
C ILE A 143 16.33 3.12 3.46
N ARG A 144 15.19 2.50 3.79
CA ARG A 144 14.41 1.68 2.85
C ARG A 144 13.84 2.48 1.69
N LEU A 145 13.34 3.68 1.96
CA LEU A 145 12.87 4.60 0.93
C LEU A 145 14.02 5.03 0.01
N ASP A 146 15.19 5.35 0.57
CA ASP A 146 16.39 5.71 -0.20
C ASP A 146 16.82 4.58 -1.13
N LEU A 147 16.87 3.34 -0.62
CA LEU A 147 17.15 2.15 -1.42
C LEU A 147 16.11 1.98 -2.54
N SER A 148 14.84 2.15 -2.23
CA SER A 148 13.76 2.06 -3.22
C SER A 148 13.92 3.12 -4.31
N LEU A 149 14.15 4.38 -3.95
CA LEU A 149 14.35 5.48 -4.91
C LEU A 149 15.61 5.29 -5.78
N LYS A 150 16.72 4.84 -5.18
CA LYS A 150 18.00 4.61 -5.88
C LYS A 150 17.93 3.41 -6.83
N SER A 151 17.05 2.46 -6.60
CA SER A 151 16.89 1.29 -7.48
C SER A 151 16.15 1.60 -8.78
N CYS A 152 15.54 2.79 -8.92
CA CYS A 152 14.90 3.21 -10.15
C CYS A 152 15.93 3.39 -11.28
N LYS A 153 15.72 2.67 -12.36
CA LYS A 153 16.62 2.71 -13.52
C LYS A 153 16.30 3.88 -14.46
N ASN A 154 15.01 4.17 -14.64
CA ASN A 154 14.54 5.23 -15.53
C ASN A 154 14.22 6.51 -14.76
N ASN A 155 15.14 7.49 -14.82
CA ASN A 155 14.94 8.80 -14.17
C ASN A 155 14.06 9.77 -14.97
N LYS A 156 13.59 9.38 -16.16
CA LYS A 156 12.77 10.26 -17.03
C LYS A 156 11.28 10.16 -16.74
N ILE A 157 10.83 9.06 -16.11
CA ILE A 157 9.43 8.86 -15.73
C ILE A 157 9.16 9.43 -14.33
N PRO A 158 7.94 9.94 -14.08
CA PRO A 158 7.58 10.47 -12.77
C PRO A 158 7.66 9.40 -11.69
N LYS A 159 8.23 9.79 -10.53
CA LYS A 159 8.30 8.93 -9.35
C LYS A 159 7.11 9.20 -8.44
N ILE A 160 6.48 8.14 -7.99
CA ILE A 160 5.47 8.15 -6.93
C ILE A 160 5.97 7.32 -5.75
N VAL A 161 5.58 7.72 -4.54
CA VAL A 161 5.91 6.97 -3.34
C VAL A 161 4.65 6.40 -2.71
N CYS A 162 4.72 5.11 -2.34
CA CYS A 162 3.67 4.42 -1.61
C CYS A 162 4.17 4.06 -0.21
N LEU A 163 3.38 4.37 0.79
CA LEU A 163 3.62 4.06 2.18
C LEU A 163 2.42 3.30 2.74
N HIS A 164 2.64 2.53 3.81
CA HIS A 164 1.50 2.05 4.58
C HIS A 164 1.14 3.06 5.67
N TYR A 165 2.10 3.46 6.50
CA TYR A 165 1.85 4.48 7.51
C TYR A 165 1.76 5.89 6.91
N PRO A 166 0.89 6.77 7.47
CA PRO A 166 0.75 8.13 6.98
C PRO A 166 2.06 8.91 7.13
N PRO A 167 2.48 9.66 6.09
CA PRO A 167 3.69 10.47 6.15
C PRO A 167 3.49 11.79 6.93
N VAL A 168 2.25 12.14 7.26
CA VAL A 168 1.88 13.41 7.91
C VAL A 168 0.89 13.18 9.03
N TYR A 169 0.99 14.02 10.08
CA TYR A 169 0.08 14.10 11.20
C TYR A 169 -0.32 15.56 11.43
N PHE A 170 -1.63 15.85 11.43
CA PHE A 170 -2.18 17.17 11.83
C PHE A 170 -1.44 18.37 11.24
N ASN A 171 -1.07 18.34 9.95
CA ASN A 171 -0.29 19.38 9.26
C ASN A 171 1.16 19.55 9.77
N GLU A 172 1.64 18.67 10.64
CA GLU A 172 3.05 18.69 11.04
C GLU A 172 3.91 18.04 9.95
N THR A 173 5.05 18.66 9.65
CA THR A 173 6.09 18.05 8.83
C THR A 173 6.74 16.90 9.60
N THR A 174 7.03 15.81 8.91
CA THR A 174 7.75 14.67 9.44
C THR A 174 9.08 14.50 8.72
N LYS A 175 10.03 13.77 9.32
CA LYS A 175 11.28 13.39 8.65
C LYS A 175 11.05 12.69 7.31
N ILE A 176 9.91 11.96 7.17
CA ILE A 176 9.53 11.31 5.91
C ILE A 176 9.14 12.37 4.87
N ILE A 177 8.32 13.35 5.21
CA ILE A 177 7.95 14.45 4.30
C ILE A 177 9.17 15.25 3.87
N ASP A 178 10.08 15.56 4.80
CA ASP A 178 11.33 16.26 4.48
C ASP A 178 12.16 15.46 3.49
N PHE A 179 12.33 14.15 3.72
CA PHE A 179 13.03 13.26 2.82
C PHE A 179 12.37 13.19 1.42
N LEU A 180 11.05 13.08 1.35
CA LEU A 180 10.33 13.07 0.07
C LEU A 180 10.50 14.39 -0.69
N HIS A 181 10.43 15.52 0.00
CA HIS A 181 10.64 16.85 -0.56
C HIS A 181 12.05 16.99 -1.16
N ASP A 182 13.08 16.61 -0.40
CA ASP A 182 14.48 16.71 -0.81
C ASP A 182 14.78 15.82 -2.04
N ASN A 183 14.06 14.70 -2.15
CA ASN A 183 14.11 13.81 -3.31
C ASN A 183 13.14 14.19 -4.45
N LYS A 184 12.53 15.40 -4.40
CA LYS A 184 11.63 15.96 -5.42
C LYS A 184 10.40 15.09 -5.72
N ILE A 185 9.93 14.32 -4.75
CA ILE A 185 8.70 13.55 -4.86
C ILE A 185 7.51 14.51 -4.78
N LYS A 186 6.52 14.31 -5.66
CA LYS A 186 5.31 15.15 -5.73
C LYS A 186 4.05 14.42 -5.27
N TYR A 187 4.06 13.09 -5.26
CA TYR A 187 2.88 12.26 -4.98
C TYR A 187 3.23 11.14 -4.02
N CYS A 188 2.43 11.04 -2.95
CA CYS A 188 2.54 10.00 -1.94
C CYS A 188 1.16 9.41 -1.65
N TYR A 189 1.02 8.08 -1.81
CA TYR A 189 -0.19 7.33 -1.49
C TYR A 189 0.05 6.52 -0.22
N TYR A 190 -0.91 6.51 0.70
CA TYR A 190 -0.74 5.82 1.98
C TYR A 190 -2.05 5.22 2.52
N GLY A 191 -1.93 4.24 3.41
CA GLY A 191 -3.03 3.55 4.07
C GLY A 191 -3.08 3.77 5.58
N HIS A 192 -3.37 2.70 6.31
CA HIS A 192 -3.35 2.59 7.77
C HIS A 192 -4.48 3.34 8.50
N ILE A 193 -4.99 4.41 7.96
CA ILE A 193 -6.05 5.23 8.59
C ILE A 193 -7.40 4.79 8.04
N HIS A 194 -8.24 4.26 8.90
CA HIS A 194 -9.59 3.86 8.53
C HIS A 194 -10.58 5.03 8.53
N SER A 195 -11.67 4.91 7.78
CA SER A 195 -12.66 5.98 7.57
C SER A 195 -13.22 6.55 8.88
N LYS A 196 -13.37 5.71 9.91
CA LYS A 196 -13.80 6.10 11.25
C LYS A 196 -12.87 7.13 11.90
N ASP A 197 -11.59 7.05 11.59
CA ASP A 197 -10.56 7.94 12.13
C ASP A 197 -10.12 9.03 11.13
N SER A 198 -10.57 8.96 9.87
CA SER A 198 -10.16 9.89 8.81
C SER A 198 -10.56 11.34 9.06
N SER A 199 -11.60 11.59 9.89
CA SER A 199 -11.96 12.94 10.34
C SER A 199 -10.87 13.59 11.21
N LYS A 200 -10.02 12.79 11.84
CA LYS A 200 -8.87 13.23 12.65
C LYS A 200 -7.60 13.43 11.82
N TYR A 201 -7.58 12.88 10.61
CA TYR A 201 -6.45 12.92 9.69
C TYR A 201 -6.92 13.51 8.37
N ILE A 202 -6.15 14.41 7.80
CA ILE A 202 -6.50 15.00 6.51
C ILE A 202 -6.27 13.94 5.43
N SER A 203 -7.35 13.49 4.83
CA SER A 203 -7.38 12.36 3.88
C SER A 203 -6.69 12.65 2.54
N SER A 204 -6.62 13.92 2.15
CA SER A 204 -5.85 14.40 1.01
C SER A 204 -5.34 15.80 1.32
N GLN A 205 -4.03 15.99 1.29
CA GLN A 205 -3.41 17.28 1.60
C GLN A 205 -2.15 17.49 0.79
N VAL A 206 -1.79 18.76 0.59
CA VAL A 206 -0.52 19.15 -0.01
C VAL A 206 0.38 19.70 1.09
N VAL A 207 1.47 18.99 1.39
CA VAL A 207 2.46 19.39 2.39
C VAL A 207 3.81 19.54 1.71
N ARG A 208 4.46 20.70 1.84
CA ARG A 208 5.72 21.03 1.16
C ARG A 208 5.70 20.73 -0.36
N GLY A 209 4.55 20.92 -1.02
CA GLY A 209 4.36 20.65 -2.43
C GLY A 209 4.23 19.16 -2.79
N ILE A 210 4.06 18.27 -1.81
CA ILE A 210 3.79 16.86 -1.99
C ILE A 210 2.30 16.61 -1.76
N LYS A 211 1.61 16.07 -2.75
CA LYS A 211 0.22 15.63 -2.63
C LYS A 211 0.20 14.25 -1.94
N CYS A 212 -0.25 14.22 -0.69
CA CYS A 212 -0.40 13.01 0.11
C CYS A 212 -1.86 12.57 0.09
N GLU A 213 -2.14 11.33 -0.33
CA GLU A 213 -3.50 10.81 -0.49
C GLU A 213 -3.71 9.51 0.29
N LEU A 214 -4.76 9.49 1.11
CA LEU A 214 -5.21 8.28 1.80
C LEU A 214 -5.93 7.37 0.81
N VAL A 215 -5.55 6.07 0.81
CA VAL A 215 -6.12 5.06 -0.07
C VAL A 215 -6.64 3.82 0.66
N SER A 216 -6.93 3.90 1.95
CA SER A 216 -7.56 2.80 2.70
C SER A 216 -8.91 2.41 2.09
N CYS A 217 -9.17 1.12 1.95
CA CYS A 217 -10.29 0.61 1.17
C CYS A 217 -11.66 1.06 1.70
N ASP A 218 -11.85 1.09 3.02
CA ASP A 218 -13.08 1.56 3.65
C ASP A 218 -13.31 3.06 3.43
N TYR A 219 -12.24 3.87 3.47
CA TYR A 219 -12.28 5.29 3.09
C TYR A 219 -12.67 5.47 1.61
N LEU A 220 -12.15 4.63 0.72
CA LEU A 220 -12.45 4.61 -0.72
C LEU A 220 -13.78 3.89 -1.05
N ARG A 221 -14.55 3.45 -0.06
CA ARG A 221 -15.76 2.64 -0.24
C ARG A 221 -15.50 1.40 -1.10
N PHE A 222 -14.37 0.74 -0.83
CA PHE A 222 -13.90 -0.49 -1.48
C PHE A 222 -13.70 -0.37 -3.01
N LYS A 223 -13.36 0.82 -3.49
CA LYS A 223 -13.11 1.07 -4.91
C LYS A 223 -11.65 1.53 -5.11
N PRO A 224 -10.85 0.84 -5.94
CA PRO A 224 -9.50 1.29 -6.26
C PRO A 224 -9.49 2.71 -6.84
N LYS A 225 -8.61 3.57 -6.32
CA LYS A 225 -8.48 4.96 -6.72
C LYS A 225 -7.54 5.08 -7.91
N LEU A 226 -7.95 5.77 -8.96
CA LEU A 226 -7.07 6.11 -10.08
C LEU A 226 -5.92 7.01 -9.58
N VAL A 227 -4.69 6.63 -9.95
CA VAL A 227 -3.51 7.47 -9.78
C VAL A 227 -3.49 8.47 -10.93
N ASP A 228 -3.79 9.74 -10.61
CA ASP A 228 -3.88 10.85 -11.55
C ASP A 228 -2.89 11.95 -11.12
N ILE A 229 -1.82 12.18 -11.94
CA ILE A 229 -0.71 13.10 -11.64
C ILE A 229 -0.29 13.90 -12.85
#